data_55d9b43cb173eeb92e012cca27666216
#
_entry.id   55d9b43cb173eeb92e012cca27666216
#
_cell.length_a   1.000
_cell.length_b   1.000
_cell.length_c   1.000
_cell.angle_alpha   90.00
_cell.angle_beta   90.00
_cell.angle_gamma   90.00
#
_symmetry.space_group_name_H-M   'P 1'
#
loop_
_entity.id
_entity.type
_entity.pdbx_description
1 polymer ?
#
loop_
_entity_poly.entity_id
_entity_poly.type
_entity_poly.pdbx_seq_one_letter_code
_entity_poly.pdbx_strand_id
1 'polypeptide(L)'
;ARVPKGEAMISEITGVISHIEESGGRYTVMVKNDLEEREYLSNYGARLRVKKGDKIRNGGKITEGAISPKKLLEVSDIAAVERYILKEIQKVYRAQGIGISDKHIEVIIRQMLRKVAIIEGGDTNMLPGTLVELDEFTEKNEEALLSGRHPALARPVILGITKASLQTKSFLSAASFQETTRVL
;
A
#
# COMPACT_ATOMS: atom_id res chain seq x y z
N ALA A 1 -5.92 -7.87 3.81
CA ALA A 1 -4.79 -8.61 3.24
C ALA A 1 -4.00 -9.27 4.38
N ARG A 2 -3.59 -10.52 4.20
CA ARG A 2 -2.76 -11.22 5.20
C ARG A 2 -1.34 -10.66 5.18
N VAL A 3 -0.69 -10.62 6.34
CA VAL A 3 0.73 -10.30 6.44
C VAL A 3 1.53 -11.40 5.73
N PRO A 4 2.46 -11.06 4.79
CA PRO A 4 3.25 -12.06 4.10
C PRO A 4 4.19 -12.80 5.07
N LYS A 5 4.42 -14.08 4.79
CA LYS A 5 5.48 -14.83 5.49
C LYS A 5 6.85 -14.29 5.05
N GLY A 6 7.74 -14.05 6.01
CA GLY A 6 9.04 -13.46 5.72
C GLY A 6 8.94 -12.01 5.25
N GLU A 7 8.09 -11.25 5.90
CA GLU A 7 7.87 -9.83 5.58
C GLU A 7 9.18 -9.04 5.66
N ALA A 8 9.44 -8.23 4.62
CA ALA A 8 10.54 -7.30 4.61
C ALA A 8 10.28 -6.15 5.61
N MET A 9 11.32 -5.75 6.33
CA MET A 9 11.32 -4.50 7.08
C MET A 9 11.54 -3.34 6.10
N ILE A 10 10.68 -2.34 6.13
CA ILE A 10 10.73 -1.17 5.26
C ILE A 10 10.99 0.11 6.06
N SER A 11 11.64 1.09 5.41
CA SER A 11 11.83 2.41 6.01
C SER A 11 10.54 3.23 5.91
N GLU A 12 10.17 3.87 7.00
CA GLU A 12 9.04 4.81 7.04
C GLU A 12 9.44 6.22 6.59
N ILE A 13 10.74 6.50 6.53
CA ILE A 13 11.28 7.80 6.15
C ILE A 13 12.26 7.68 4.98
N THR A 14 12.42 8.75 4.24
CA THR A 14 13.51 8.91 3.27
C THR A 14 14.73 9.45 3.99
N GLY A 15 15.87 8.80 3.84
CA GLY A 15 17.10 9.19 4.49
C GLY A 15 18.30 8.35 4.11
N VAL A 16 19.29 8.35 4.97
CA VAL A 16 20.54 7.60 4.82
C VAL A 16 20.68 6.62 5.97
N ILE A 17 21.21 5.43 5.69
CA ILE A 17 21.55 4.45 6.72
C ILE A 17 22.74 4.98 7.51
N SER A 18 22.49 5.46 8.71
CA SER A 18 23.52 6.08 9.55
C SER A 18 24.32 5.07 10.38
N HIS A 19 23.66 4.00 10.80
CA HIS A 19 24.27 2.97 11.67
C HIS A 19 23.60 1.62 11.46
N ILE A 20 24.40 0.55 11.50
CA ILE A 20 23.95 -0.84 11.50
C ILE A 20 24.69 -1.59 12.59
N GLU A 21 23.97 -2.24 13.48
CA GLU A 21 24.52 -3.08 14.55
C GLU A 21 23.88 -4.46 14.52
N GLU A 22 24.69 -5.48 14.72
CA GLU A 22 24.23 -6.87 14.85
C GLU A 22 24.34 -7.32 16.30
N SER A 23 23.25 -7.85 16.84
CA SER A 23 23.22 -8.43 18.18
C SER A 23 22.29 -9.62 18.25
N GLY A 24 22.80 -10.77 18.66
CA GLY A 24 21.99 -11.97 18.87
C GLY A 24 21.22 -12.48 17.65
N GLY A 25 21.74 -12.31 16.44
CA GLY A 25 21.09 -12.72 15.20
C GLY A 25 20.04 -11.75 14.68
N ARG A 26 19.98 -10.56 15.24
CA ARG A 26 19.13 -9.45 14.82
C ARG A 26 19.98 -8.26 14.42
N TYR A 27 19.44 -7.43 13.52
CA TYR A 27 20.06 -6.17 13.11
C TYR A 27 19.27 -4.99 13.64
N THR A 28 19.96 -4.02 14.18
CA THR A 28 19.45 -2.68 14.48
C THR A 28 19.94 -1.75 13.38
N VAL A 29 19.03 -1.12 12.66
CA VAL A 29 19.35 -0.21 11.55
C VAL A 29 18.81 1.17 11.87
N MET A 30 19.66 2.19 11.78
CA MET A 30 19.29 3.58 11.97
C MET A 30 19.17 4.27 10.62
N VAL A 31 18.03 4.90 10.35
CA VAL A 31 17.79 5.73 9.17
C VAL A 31 17.66 7.17 9.63
N LYS A 32 18.44 8.04 9.03
CA LYS A 32 18.52 9.46 9.40
C LYS A 32 18.30 10.37 8.19
N ASN A 33 17.59 11.47 8.42
CA ASN A 33 17.51 12.60 7.52
C ASN A 33 17.69 13.91 8.31
N ASP A 34 17.46 15.05 7.66
CA ASP A 34 17.65 16.37 8.28
C ASP A 34 16.62 16.69 9.38
N LEU A 35 15.52 15.95 9.44
CA LEU A 35 14.40 16.18 10.36
C LEU A 35 14.31 15.18 11.50
N GLU A 36 14.65 13.93 11.24
CA GLU A 36 14.46 12.83 12.21
C GLU A 36 15.44 11.68 11.98
N GLU A 37 15.55 10.85 13.00
CA GLU A 37 16.28 9.59 12.97
C GLU A 37 15.36 8.49 13.51
N ARG A 38 15.30 7.35 12.81
CA ARG A 38 14.48 6.21 13.23
C ARG A 38 15.29 4.95 13.32
N GLU A 39 14.97 4.16 14.34
CA GLU A 39 15.56 2.87 14.62
C GLU A 39 14.63 1.75 14.16
N TYR A 40 15.20 0.75 13.48
CA TYR A 40 14.49 -0.45 13.05
C TYR A 40 15.19 -1.69 13.55
N LEU A 41 14.44 -2.56 14.23
CA LEU A 41 14.92 -3.83 14.71
C LEU A 41 14.41 -4.97 13.81
N SER A 42 15.31 -5.72 13.20
CA SER A 42 14.97 -6.84 12.34
C SER A 42 14.47 -8.06 13.11
N ASN A 43 13.82 -8.99 12.41
CA ASN A 43 13.56 -10.32 12.94
C ASN A 43 14.84 -11.17 12.95
N TYR A 44 14.80 -12.27 13.66
CA TYR A 44 15.91 -13.26 13.66
C TYR A 44 16.13 -13.82 12.26
N GLY A 45 17.39 -13.94 11.88
CA GLY A 45 17.78 -14.51 10.59
C GLY A 45 17.43 -13.64 9.38
N ALA A 46 16.99 -12.41 9.58
CA ALA A 46 16.72 -11.48 8.49
C ALA A 46 18.01 -11.17 7.73
N ARG A 47 17.91 -11.06 6.40
CA ARG A 47 19.03 -10.65 5.55
C ARG A 47 18.93 -9.16 5.26
N LEU A 48 20.00 -8.43 5.57
CA LEU A 48 20.06 -7.00 5.24
C LEU A 48 20.20 -6.82 3.72
N ARG A 49 19.48 -5.82 3.24
CA ARG A 49 19.56 -5.34 1.87
C ARG A 49 20.36 -4.04 1.72
N VAL A 50 20.64 -3.38 2.82
CA VAL A 50 21.29 -2.07 2.88
C VAL A 50 22.61 -2.14 3.63
N LYS A 51 23.47 -1.16 3.35
CA LYS A 51 24.75 -0.94 4.02
C LYS A 51 24.77 0.46 4.62
N LYS A 52 25.64 0.67 5.61
CA LYS A 52 25.89 2.00 6.15
C LYS A 52 26.29 2.98 5.04
N GLY A 53 25.62 4.13 5.00
CA GLY A 53 25.80 5.16 3.98
C GLY A 53 24.86 5.06 2.78
N ASP A 54 24.11 3.98 2.64
CA ASP A 54 23.13 3.84 1.56
C ASP A 54 21.97 4.83 1.72
N LYS A 55 21.51 5.36 0.59
CA LYS A 55 20.27 6.15 0.55
C LYS A 55 19.08 5.24 0.44
N ILE A 56 18.06 5.49 1.24
CA ILE A 56 16.79 4.75 1.23
C ILE A 56 15.62 5.71 1.16
N ARG A 57 14.60 5.34 0.38
CA ARG A 57 13.34 6.08 0.33
C ARG A 57 12.32 5.49 1.30
N ASN A 58 11.33 6.29 1.68
CA ASN A 58 10.16 5.78 2.39
C ASN A 58 9.51 4.62 1.61
N GLY A 59 9.26 3.51 2.28
CA GLY A 59 8.83 2.26 1.67
C GLY A 59 9.95 1.41 1.09
N GLY A 60 11.20 1.85 1.13
CA GLY A 60 12.36 1.07 0.70
C GLY A 60 12.64 -0.10 1.64
N LYS A 61 13.07 -1.24 1.09
CA LYS A 61 13.40 -2.43 1.89
C LYS A 61 14.71 -2.24 2.66
N ILE A 62 14.67 -2.48 3.94
CA ILE A 62 15.86 -2.60 4.81
C ILE A 62 16.33 -4.05 4.85
N THR A 63 15.39 -5.00 4.90
CA THR A 63 15.66 -6.43 4.84
C THR A 63 15.02 -7.08 3.61
N GLU A 64 15.52 -8.25 3.23
CA GLU A 64 14.93 -9.06 2.17
C GLU A 64 13.54 -9.59 2.58
N GLY A 65 12.67 -9.81 1.62
CA GLY A 65 11.34 -10.36 1.81
C GLY A 65 10.27 -9.64 1.00
N ALA A 66 9.02 -10.03 1.20
CA ALA A 66 7.87 -9.40 0.59
C ALA A 66 7.39 -8.22 1.44
N ILE A 67 6.98 -7.13 0.79
CA ILE A 67 6.38 -5.98 1.47
C ILE A 67 4.88 -6.19 1.61
N SER A 68 4.32 -5.88 2.78
CA SER A 68 2.87 -5.77 2.92
C SER A 68 2.37 -4.54 2.16
N PRO A 69 1.48 -4.71 1.16
CA PRO A 69 0.94 -3.56 0.41
C PRO A 69 0.23 -2.55 1.32
N LYS A 70 -0.40 -3.02 2.39
CA LYS A 70 -1.04 -2.16 3.38
C LYS A 70 -0.03 -1.26 4.08
N LYS A 71 1.07 -1.82 4.56
CA LYS A 71 2.15 -1.03 5.21
C LYS A 71 2.82 -0.08 4.23
N LEU A 72 3.05 -0.52 3.00
CA LEU A 72 3.61 0.34 1.97
C LEU A 72 2.70 1.54 1.67
N LEU A 73 1.38 1.33 1.66
CA LEU A 73 0.41 2.40 1.46
C LEU A 73 0.42 3.42 2.62
N GLU A 74 0.63 2.96 3.86
CA GLU A 74 0.72 3.82 5.05
C GLU A 74 1.95 4.74 5.05
N VAL A 75 3.07 4.28 4.49
CA VAL A 75 4.36 5.01 4.52
C VAL A 75 4.74 5.68 3.21
N SER A 76 4.05 5.37 2.13
CA SER A 76 4.28 5.95 0.80
C SER A 76 2.97 6.40 0.15
N ASP A 77 2.85 6.30 -1.16
CA ASP A 77 1.68 6.73 -1.91
C ASP A 77 1.04 5.58 -2.72
N ILE A 78 -0.13 5.85 -3.28
CA ILE A 78 -0.86 4.89 -4.12
C ILE A 78 -0.02 4.42 -5.31
N ALA A 79 0.71 5.34 -5.95
CA ALA A 79 1.54 5.02 -7.11
C ALA A 79 2.69 4.05 -6.77
N ALA A 80 3.30 4.18 -5.59
CA ALA A 80 4.33 3.25 -5.12
C ALA A 80 3.76 1.84 -4.88
N VAL A 81 2.56 1.75 -4.32
CA VAL A 81 1.86 0.47 -4.11
C VAL A 81 1.48 -0.18 -5.43
N GLU A 82 0.95 0.58 -6.37
CA GLU A 82 0.63 0.09 -7.73
C GLU A 82 1.86 -0.50 -8.41
N ARG A 83 2.97 0.22 -8.42
CA ARG A 83 4.23 -0.25 -9.02
C ARG A 83 4.75 -1.52 -8.34
N TYR A 84 4.68 -1.58 -7.02
CA TYR A 84 5.13 -2.74 -6.27
C TYR A 84 4.30 -3.99 -6.59
N ILE A 85 2.96 -3.89 -6.52
CA ILE A 85 2.05 -5.01 -6.81
C ILE A 85 2.22 -5.47 -8.26
N LEU A 86 2.26 -4.55 -9.23
CA LEU A 86 2.48 -4.86 -10.64
C LEU A 86 3.77 -5.65 -10.85
N LYS A 87 4.87 -5.16 -10.26
CA LYS A 87 6.18 -5.82 -10.35
C LYS A 87 6.15 -7.23 -9.77
N GLU A 88 5.54 -7.42 -8.60
CA GLU A 88 5.48 -8.73 -7.95
C GLU A 88 4.58 -9.72 -8.72
N ILE A 89 3.47 -9.29 -9.26
CA ILE A 89 2.59 -10.12 -10.08
C ILE A 89 3.30 -10.51 -11.37
N GLN A 90 3.91 -9.57 -12.08
CA GLN A 90 4.64 -9.83 -13.31
C GLN A 90 5.84 -10.77 -13.10
N LYS A 91 6.51 -10.66 -11.96
CA LYS A 91 7.59 -11.57 -11.59
C LYS A 91 7.11 -13.03 -11.52
N VAL A 92 5.94 -13.27 -10.93
CA VAL A 92 5.36 -14.63 -10.85
C VAL A 92 4.99 -15.16 -12.23
N TYR A 93 4.31 -14.37 -13.05
CA TYR A 93 3.93 -14.81 -14.41
C TYR A 93 5.13 -15.05 -15.32
N ARG A 94 6.13 -14.17 -15.30
CA ARG A 94 7.36 -14.32 -16.08
C ARG A 94 8.15 -15.55 -15.67
N ALA A 95 8.18 -15.88 -14.37
CA ALA A 95 8.82 -17.11 -13.87
C ALA A 95 8.16 -18.38 -14.43
N GLN A 96 6.88 -18.30 -14.82
CA GLN A 96 6.12 -19.39 -15.45
C GLN A 96 6.10 -19.30 -16.99
N GLY A 97 6.87 -18.38 -17.57
CA GLY A 97 6.92 -18.17 -19.03
C GLY A 97 5.67 -17.51 -19.62
N ILE A 98 4.81 -16.90 -18.80
CA ILE A 98 3.58 -16.26 -19.24
C ILE A 98 3.80 -14.75 -19.41
N GLY A 99 3.53 -14.24 -20.60
CA GLY A 99 3.55 -12.82 -20.92
C GLY A 99 2.15 -12.20 -20.81
N ILE A 100 1.99 -11.26 -19.88
CA ILE A 100 0.76 -10.48 -19.71
C ILE A 100 1.13 -9.01 -19.83
N SER A 101 0.31 -8.22 -20.54
CA SER A 101 0.50 -6.78 -20.62
C SER A 101 0.22 -6.12 -19.28
N ASP A 102 1.06 -5.18 -18.89
CA ASP A 102 0.94 -4.43 -17.63
C ASP A 102 -0.44 -3.78 -17.46
N LYS A 103 -1.02 -3.25 -18.54
CA LYS A 103 -2.33 -2.59 -18.51
C LYS A 103 -3.47 -3.46 -17.98
N HIS A 104 -3.44 -4.77 -18.22
CA HIS A 104 -4.47 -5.69 -17.72
C HIS A 104 -4.37 -5.89 -16.21
N ILE A 105 -3.16 -5.90 -15.67
CA ILE A 105 -2.91 -5.99 -14.24
C ILE A 105 -3.18 -4.65 -13.56
N GLU A 106 -2.76 -3.55 -14.16
CA GLU A 106 -2.98 -2.19 -13.64
C GLU A 106 -4.45 -1.85 -13.46
N VAL A 107 -5.32 -2.29 -14.36
CA VAL A 107 -6.79 -2.10 -14.23
C VAL A 107 -7.30 -2.75 -12.93
N ILE A 108 -6.84 -3.96 -12.63
CA ILE A 108 -7.25 -4.68 -11.42
C ILE A 108 -6.70 -3.98 -10.17
N ILE A 109 -5.44 -3.60 -10.17
CA ILE A 109 -4.80 -2.90 -9.04
C ILE A 109 -5.50 -1.57 -8.76
N ARG A 110 -5.86 -0.83 -9.80
CA ARG A 110 -6.60 0.43 -9.67
C ARG A 110 -7.95 0.24 -8.98
N GLN A 111 -8.67 -0.84 -9.29
CA GLN A 111 -9.92 -1.18 -8.59
C GLN A 111 -9.70 -1.51 -7.12
N MET A 112 -8.58 -2.13 -6.76
CA MET A 112 -8.22 -2.44 -5.38
C MET A 112 -7.89 -1.19 -4.55
N LEU A 113 -7.43 -0.12 -5.18
CA LEU A 113 -6.99 1.14 -4.56
C LEU A 113 -8.00 2.30 -4.73
N ARG A 114 -9.20 2.00 -5.17
CA ARG A 114 -10.20 3.00 -5.55
C ARG A 114 -10.91 3.66 -4.36
N LYS A 115 -10.83 3.09 -3.17
CA LYS A 115 -11.56 3.55 -1.99
C LYS A 115 -10.67 4.17 -0.93
N VAL A 116 -11.26 5.05 -0.16
CA VAL A 116 -10.66 5.67 1.03
C VAL A 116 -11.53 5.40 2.25
N ALA A 117 -10.91 5.31 3.42
CA ALA A 117 -11.62 5.22 4.69
C ALA A 117 -11.73 6.61 5.33
N ILE A 118 -12.93 7.04 5.63
CA ILE A 118 -13.18 8.34 6.25
C ILE A 118 -12.69 8.30 7.70
N ILE A 119 -11.84 9.26 8.06
CA ILE A 119 -11.35 9.48 9.43
C ILE A 119 -12.25 10.46 10.14
N GLU A 120 -12.50 11.62 9.51
CA GLU A 120 -13.37 12.69 10.00
C GLU A 120 -14.25 13.18 8.87
N GLY A 121 -15.53 13.37 9.16
CA GLY A 121 -16.49 13.82 8.15
C GLY A 121 -16.42 15.32 7.82
N GLY A 122 -15.80 16.13 8.68
CA GLY A 122 -15.86 17.57 8.53
C GLY A 122 -17.30 18.07 8.47
N ASP A 123 -17.56 19.01 7.58
CA ASP A 123 -18.92 19.53 7.30
C ASP A 123 -19.61 18.81 6.14
N THR A 124 -19.08 17.65 5.74
CA THR A 124 -19.67 16.77 4.72
C THR A 124 -20.62 15.77 5.37
N ASN A 125 -21.41 15.07 4.55
CA ASN A 125 -22.29 13.99 5.02
C ASN A 125 -21.58 12.62 5.10
N MET A 126 -20.28 12.58 4.92
CA MET A 126 -19.50 11.34 4.99
C MET A 126 -19.26 10.94 6.46
N LEU A 127 -19.53 9.68 6.79
CA LEU A 127 -19.44 9.18 8.16
C LEU A 127 -18.05 8.57 8.43
N PRO A 128 -17.44 8.87 9.58
CA PRO A 128 -16.19 8.23 10.01
C PRO A 128 -16.31 6.69 10.02
N GLY A 129 -15.23 6.02 9.60
CA GLY A 129 -15.18 4.56 9.53
C GLY A 129 -15.80 3.94 8.28
N THR A 130 -16.43 4.71 7.41
CA THR A 130 -16.99 4.22 6.15
C THR A 130 -15.98 4.24 5.02
N LEU A 131 -16.16 3.34 4.05
CA LEU A 131 -15.39 3.32 2.80
C LEU A 131 -16.15 4.10 1.73
N VAL A 132 -15.48 5.06 1.12
CA VAL A 132 -16.03 5.91 0.06
C VAL A 132 -15.10 5.83 -1.16
N GLU A 133 -15.66 5.94 -2.35
CA GLU A 133 -14.83 6.02 -3.56
C GLU A 133 -14.02 7.32 -3.57
N LEU A 134 -12.79 7.25 -4.02
CA LEU A 134 -11.88 8.40 -4.06
C LEU A 134 -12.46 9.57 -4.85
N ASP A 135 -13.11 9.29 -5.98
CA ASP A 135 -13.73 10.32 -6.83
C ASP A 135 -14.86 11.03 -6.09
N GLU A 136 -15.73 10.27 -5.41
CA GLU A 136 -16.84 10.83 -4.61
C GLU A 136 -16.30 11.65 -3.43
N PHE A 137 -15.24 11.16 -2.76
CA PHE A 137 -14.59 11.89 -1.68
C PHE A 137 -14.01 13.23 -2.16
N THR A 138 -13.31 13.21 -3.29
CA THR A 138 -12.72 14.41 -3.88
C THR A 138 -13.81 15.43 -4.26
N GLU A 139 -14.86 15.00 -4.96
CA GLU A 139 -15.96 15.85 -5.37
C GLU A 139 -16.65 16.52 -4.18
N LYS A 140 -17.00 15.76 -3.14
CA LYS A 140 -17.64 16.30 -1.94
C LYS A 140 -16.73 17.26 -1.16
N ASN A 141 -15.45 17.02 -1.13
CA ASN A 141 -14.50 17.94 -0.50
C ASN A 141 -14.31 19.23 -1.30
N GLU A 142 -14.25 19.16 -2.60
CA GLU A 142 -14.22 20.36 -3.46
C GLU A 142 -15.48 21.21 -3.26
N GLU A 143 -16.64 20.59 -3.25
CA GLU A 143 -17.90 21.27 -2.98
C GLU A 143 -17.92 21.96 -1.60
N ALA A 144 -17.44 21.27 -0.56
CA ALA A 144 -17.34 21.83 0.78
C ALA A 144 -16.39 23.03 0.83
N LEU A 145 -15.22 22.94 0.21
CA LEU A 145 -14.23 24.01 0.15
C LEU A 145 -14.75 25.23 -0.61
N LEU A 146 -15.40 25.04 -1.75
CA LEU A 146 -16.01 26.12 -2.54
C LEU A 146 -17.12 26.83 -1.77
N SER A 147 -17.79 26.15 -0.88
CA SER A 147 -18.85 26.69 -0.01
C SER A 147 -18.32 27.26 1.32
N GLY A 148 -17.01 27.32 1.52
CA GLY A 148 -16.37 27.80 2.75
C GLY A 148 -16.56 26.87 3.95
N ARG A 149 -16.88 25.60 3.71
CA ARG A 149 -17.03 24.55 4.74
C ARG A 149 -15.77 23.72 4.91
N HIS A 150 -15.67 22.98 6.01
CA HIS A 150 -14.54 22.12 6.30
C HIS A 150 -14.62 20.80 5.52
N PRO A 151 -13.55 20.38 4.80
CA PRO A 151 -13.52 19.13 4.10
C PRO A 151 -13.41 17.94 5.07
N ALA A 152 -13.80 16.76 4.62
CA ALA A 152 -13.55 15.51 5.30
C ALA A 152 -12.08 15.08 5.18
N LEU A 153 -11.61 14.33 6.16
CA LEU A 153 -10.30 13.67 6.16
C LEU A 153 -10.48 12.17 5.96
N ALA A 154 -9.65 11.59 5.13
CA ALA A 154 -9.64 10.17 4.85
C ALA A 154 -8.22 9.65 4.67
N ARG A 155 -8.07 8.34 4.77
CA ARG A 155 -6.84 7.63 4.43
C ARG A 155 -7.08 6.68 3.27
N PRO A 156 -6.12 6.50 2.35
CA PRO A 156 -6.21 5.50 1.31
C PRO A 156 -6.22 4.10 1.92
N VAL A 157 -6.97 3.19 1.31
CA VAL A 157 -7.02 1.78 1.70
C VAL A 157 -6.82 0.90 0.50
N ILE A 158 -6.29 -0.30 0.72
CA ILE A 158 -6.21 -1.33 -0.29
C ILE A 158 -7.21 -2.45 0.03
N LEU A 159 -8.04 -2.80 -0.94
CA LEU A 159 -8.97 -3.91 -0.86
C LEU A 159 -8.41 -5.12 -1.59
N GLY A 160 -8.64 -6.32 -1.04
CA GLY A 160 -8.38 -7.55 -1.78
C GLY A 160 -9.31 -7.69 -3.00
N ILE A 161 -8.98 -8.58 -3.92
CA ILE A 161 -9.72 -8.79 -5.18
C ILE A 161 -11.21 -9.07 -4.92
N THR A 162 -11.52 -9.93 -3.96
CA THR A 162 -12.90 -10.28 -3.61
C THR A 162 -13.70 -9.06 -3.16
N LYS A 163 -13.18 -8.29 -2.21
CA LYS A 163 -13.86 -7.08 -1.73
C LYS A 163 -13.98 -6.03 -2.82
N ALA A 164 -12.93 -5.82 -3.60
CA ALA A 164 -12.96 -4.87 -4.71
C ALA A 164 -14.00 -5.23 -5.76
N SER A 165 -14.20 -6.53 -6.03
CA SER A 165 -15.19 -7.01 -7.00
C SER A 165 -16.63 -6.99 -6.49
N LEU A 166 -16.84 -7.25 -5.19
CA LEU A 166 -18.18 -7.33 -4.58
C LEU A 166 -18.68 -5.98 -4.04
N GLN A 167 -17.79 -5.13 -3.57
CA GLN A 167 -18.13 -3.80 -3.04
C GLN A 167 -18.04 -2.72 -4.12
N THR A 168 -18.66 -2.94 -5.24
CA THR A 168 -18.76 -2.02 -6.37
C THR A 168 -20.20 -1.58 -6.59
N LYS A 169 -20.40 -0.41 -7.20
CA LYS A 169 -21.74 0.05 -7.64
C LYS A 169 -22.27 -0.78 -8.81
N SER A 170 -21.43 -1.57 -9.48
CA SER A 170 -21.82 -2.42 -10.60
C SER A 170 -22.27 -3.79 -10.11
N PHE A 171 -23.59 -4.03 -10.18
CA PHE A 171 -24.17 -5.37 -9.93
C PHE A 171 -23.60 -6.44 -10.87
N LEU A 172 -23.36 -6.09 -12.12
CA LEU A 172 -22.81 -7.02 -13.12
C LEU A 172 -21.39 -7.49 -12.76
N SER A 173 -20.55 -6.61 -12.24
CA SER A 173 -19.21 -6.97 -11.78
C SER A 173 -19.25 -7.97 -10.61
N ALA A 174 -20.11 -7.75 -9.63
CA ALA A 174 -20.28 -8.64 -8.49
C ALA A 174 -20.82 -10.01 -8.92
N ALA A 175 -21.84 -10.03 -9.77
CA ALA A 175 -22.43 -11.25 -10.31
C ALA A 175 -21.44 -12.06 -11.16
N SER A 176 -20.68 -11.39 -12.02
CA SER A 176 -19.65 -12.02 -12.85
C SER A 176 -18.55 -12.66 -12.01
N PHE A 177 -18.07 -11.97 -10.98
CA PHE A 177 -17.07 -12.53 -10.06
C PHE A 177 -17.60 -13.77 -9.33
N GLN A 178 -18.81 -13.71 -8.78
CA GLN A 178 -19.44 -14.83 -8.08
C GLN A 178 -19.64 -16.05 -8.98
N GLU A 179 -20.16 -15.86 -10.20
CA GLU A 179 -20.34 -16.96 -11.14
C GLU A 179 -19.00 -17.54 -11.60
N THR A 180 -17.99 -16.73 -11.88
CA THR A 180 -16.66 -17.22 -12.24
C THR A 180 -16.06 -18.08 -11.16
N THR A 181 -16.12 -17.66 -9.90
CA THR A 181 -15.60 -18.41 -8.77
C THR A 181 -16.38 -19.68 -8.47
N ARG A 182 -17.69 -19.69 -8.79
CA ARG A 182 -18.53 -20.88 -8.65
C ARG A 182 -18.20 -21.97 -9.67
N VAL A 183 -17.88 -21.57 -10.90
CA VAL A 183 -17.55 -22.49 -11.99
C VAL A 183 -16.15 -23.09 -11.83
N LEU A 184 -15.17 -22.31 -11.39
CA LEU A 184 -13.79 -22.75 -11.12
C LEU A 184 -13.70 -23.63 -9.86
#